data_87a1380e79325e7b28fe74fd2eba92ff
#
_entry.id   87a1380e79325e7b28fe74fd2eba92ff
#
_cell.length_a   1.000
_cell.length_b   1.000
_cell.length_c   1.000
_cell.angle_alpha   90.00
_cell.angle_beta   90.00
_cell.angle_gamma   90.00
#
_symmetry.space_group_name_H-M   'P 1'
#
loop_
_entity.id
_entity.type
_entity.pdbx_description
1 polymer ?
#
loop_
_entity_poly.entity_id
_entity_poly.type
_entity_poly.pdbx_seq_one_letter_code
_entity_poly.pdbx_strand_id
1 'polypeptide(L)'
;MKKIMIIILFSLLFAMATIVAFGSSSVSKYTGESYSHNSIYDNSIIANAIDVSQYQGTIDWESVKADGIDYAIIRVGGRGYAESGRLYFDDCYQDNLHNAKNAGIKVGIYYFSQARTESEAIEEANHCLKLLNNYEIDLPIFMDYEHASDSLNPGRIKDLSIDQRTANAEAFCRTIESSGYEAGFYSNLLFLRNSINGDRLSDSYNIWVAQFSNNCSYENDYSIWQYSSTGTVKGISGNVDCDFWYLKNIESLNAELSYLSVEYDGTEKKPKVNIPKLKEGRDFTVQYENNTNVGMASAIIKGCGMYIGEKELIFEIKERESGINALFSANTKIRINGDTRYETSMKTADSLKKSLGVDKFNTVIVAYGDDYADALSGSYLAKKNNAPILLIDSAHESALKNYIDENVEPGGTVYLLGGVGVVSQRFENSLSNFAVKRLGGIDRYETNLKILREAGLGDDKLLLCSAWSFADSLSASATGNPILLVGNSLSKEQTEILKASDIKKYYIIGGEGVVNHEIQKSLRKYGKVERVSGLTRYETSVAVANEFFDYGADAGVLVYGENFPDGLSAGPLALSISAPLILVSNYDTVYASEYFSNMGIKRVAALGGPTLISDNSIDFILS
;
A
#
# COMPACT_ATOMS: atom_id res chain seq x y z
N MET A 1 59.89 34.92 -36.12
CA MET A 1 59.84 33.59 -36.77
C MET A 1 59.09 32.67 -35.85
N LYS A 2 57.77 32.48 -36.06
CA LYS A 2 56.91 31.57 -35.32
C LYS A 2 56.74 30.32 -36.15
N LYS A 3 57.19 29.17 -35.63
CA LYS A 3 56.96 27.86 -36.23
C LYS A 3 55.54 27.42 -35.89
N ILE A 4 54.72 27.25 -36.91
CA ILE A 4 53.38 26.65 -36.83
C ILE A 4 53.65 25.13 -36.87
N MET A 5 53.25 24.43 -35.78
CA MET A 5 53.28 22.99 -35.69
C MET A 5 51.86 22.50 -36.04
N ILE A 6 51.72 21.86 -37.21
CA ILE A 6 50.48 21.23 -37.65
C ILE A 6 50.44 19.85 -36.99
N ILE A 7 49.47 19.65 -36.07
CA ILE A 7 49.16 18.35 -35.51
C ILE A 7 48.13 17.68 -36.44
N ILE A 8 48.57 16.66 -37.14
CA ILE A 8 47.70 15.76 -37.92
C ILE A 8 47.10 14.79 -36.92
N LEU A 9 45.81 14.93 -36.61
CA LEU A 9 45.04 13.96 -35.86
C LEU A 9 44.67 12.77 -36.81
N PHE A 10 45.37 11.68 -36.70
CA PHE A 10 44.94 10.43 -37.27
C PHE A 10 43.83 9.85 -36.38
N SER A 11 42.57 9.92 -36.83
CA SER A 11 41.48 9.18 -36.26
C SER A 11 41.60 7.70 -36.67
N LEU A 12 42.21 6.89 -35.79
CA LEU A 12 42.07 5.44 -35.87
C LEU A 12 40.60 5.11 -35.48
N LEU A 13 39.77 4.78 -36.43
CA LEU A 13 38.58 3.99 -36.20
C LEU A 13 39.03 2.57 -35.79
N PHE A 14 39.12 2.32 -34.48
CA PHE A 14 39.11 0.95 -33.96
C PHE A 14 37.67 0.45 -34.11
N ALA A 15 37.41 -0.38 -35.09
CA ALA A 15 36.29 -1.29 -35.04
C ALA A 15 36.59 -2.21 -33.84
N MET A 16 35.94 -2.00 -32.71
CA MET A 16 35.92 -2.96 -31.62
C MET A 16 35.16 -4.19 -32.12
N ALA A 17 35.88 -5.16 -32.66
CA ALA A 17 35.36 -6.51 -32.76
C ALA A 17 35.09 -6.98 -31.33
N THR A 18 33.84 -7.19 -30.97
CA THR A 18 33.47 -7.82 -29.71
C THR A 18 34.07 -9.21 -29.70
N ILE A 19 35.12 -9.39 -28.90
CA ILE A 19 35.75 -10.70 -28.72
C ILE A 19 34.83 -11.48 -27.78
N VAL A 20 34.16 -12.52 -28.29
CA VAL A 20 33.41 -13.45 -27.45
C VAL A 20 34.40 -14.20 -26.57
N ALA A 21 34.35 -13.99 -25.27
CA ALA A 21 35.16 -14.72 -24.31
C ALA A 21 34.45 -16.04 -23.97
N PHE A 22 35.17 -17.16 -24.05
CA PHE A 22 34.64 -18.46 -23.65
C PHE A 22 35.08 -18.78 -22.23
N GLY A 23 34.11 -19.18 -21.39
CA GLY A 23 34.27 -19.50 -19.96
C GLY A 23 34.37 -21.02 -19.76
N SER A 24 33.30 -21.60 -19.23
CA SER A 24 33.23 -23.04 -18.94
C SER A 24 33.13 -23.92 -20.20
N SER A 25 33.52 -25.15 -20.08
CA SER A 25 33.32 -26.15 -21.14
C SER A 25 32.64 -27.40 -20.57
N SER A 26 31.81 -28.05 -21.37
CA SER A 26 31.11 -29.28 -21.01
C SER A 26 31.20 -30.31 -22.14
N VAL A 27 31.14 -31.59 -21.79
CA VAL A 27 31.05 -32.70 -22.78
C VAL A 27 29.57 -33.10 -22.86
N SER A 28 29.00 -32.99 -24.06
CA SER A 28 27.65 -33.49 -24.29
C SER A 28 27.64 -34.99 -24.40
N LYS A 29 26.87 -35.67 -23.59
CA LYS A 29 26.69 -37.12 -23.67
C LYS A 29 25.89 -37.57 -24.91
N TYR A 30 25.18 -36.63 -25.53
CA TYR A 30 24.32 -36.90 -26.70
C TYR A 30 25.07 -36.87 -28.00
N THR A 31 26.22 -36.17 -28.07
CA THR A 31 27.10 -36.12 -29.25
C THR A 31 28.49 -36.71 -28.98
N GLY A 32 28.87 -36.78 -27.68
CA GLY A 32 30.24 -37.19 -27.28
C GLY A 32 31.29 -36.09 -27.45
N GLU A 33 30.92 -34.91 -27.91
CA GLU A 33 31.84 -33.80 -28.18
C GLU A 33 31.90 -32.80 -27.02
N SER A 34 32.97 -32.00 -26.97
CA SER A 34 33.18 -30.93 -25.98
C SER A 34 32.77 -29.60 -26.57
N TYR A 35 32.02 -28.82 -25.77
CA TYR A 35 31.49 -27.51 -26.13
C TYR A 35 31.96 -26.44 -25.15
N SER A 36 32.34 -25.27 -25.67
CA SER A 36 32.76 -24.11 -24.87
C SER A 36 31.64 -23.06 -24.85
N HIS A 37 31.23 -22.69 -23.65
CA HIS A 37 30.15 -21.73 -23.44
C HIS A 37 30.69 -20.30 -23.37
N ASN A 38 29.87 -19.30 -23.73
CA ASN A 38 30.23 -17.91 -23.60
C ASN A 38 30.31 -17.53 -22.09
N SER A 39 31.34 -16.79 -21.70
CA SER A 39 31.57 -16.41 -20.29
C SER A 39 30.46 -15.57 -19.66
N ILE A 40 29.59 -14.96 -20.47
CA ILE A 40 28.39 -14.26 -19.93
C ILE A 40 27.44 -15.22 -19.23
N TYR A 41 27.54 -16.52 -19.47
CA TYR A 41 26.74 -17.60 -18.88
C TYR A 41 27.45 -18.37 -17.75
N ASP A 42 28.62 -17.93 -17.28
CA ASP A 42 29.36 -18.62 -16.20
C ASP A 42 28.57 -18.78 -14.91
N ASN A 43 27.58 -17.91 -14.66
CA ASN A 43 26.65 -17.96 -13.51
C ASN A 43 25.28 -18.55 -13.87
N SER A 44 25.12 -19.08 -15.08
CA SER A 44 23.85 -19.69 -15.51
C SER A 44 23.89 -21.20 -15.26
N ILE A 45 22.72 -21.78 -15.02
CA ILE A 45 22.55 -23.23 -15.08
C ILE A 45 22.36 -23.59 -16.54
N ILE A 46 23.23 -24.46 -17.04
CA ILE A 46 23.17 -24.97 -18.42
C ILE A 46 22.35 -26.26 -18.38
N ALA A 47 21.14 -26.21 -18.89
CA ALA A 47 20.27 -27.37 -18.99
C ALA A 47 20.31 -27.98 -20.37
N ASN A 48 20.13 -29.32 -20.45
CA ASN A 48 19.99 -30.00 -21.71
C ASN A 48 18.55 -29.92 -22.21
N ALA A 49 18.41 -29.52 -23.46
CA ALA A 49 17.14 -29.48 -24.16
C ALA A 49 17.22 -30.17 -25.51
N ILE A 50 16.11 -30.49 -26.08
CA ILE A 50 15.93 -30.96 -27.44
C ILE A 50 14.83 -30.21 -28.14
N ASP A 51 14.91 -30.10 -29.45
CA ASP A 51 13.76 -29.72 -30.24
C ASP A 51 13.32 -30.86 -31.16
N VAL A 52 12.00 -30.98 -31.32
CA VAL A 52 11.40 -32.12 -32.01
C VAL A 52 10.18 -31.71 -32.85
N SER A 53 9.90 -32.54 -33.83
CA SER A 53 8.76 -32.41 -34.72
C SER A 53 8.27 -33.81 -35.15
N GLN A 54 7.35 -33.87 -36.10
CA GLN A 54 6.91 -35.12 -36.70
C GLN A 54 8.04 -35.98 -37.28
N TYR A 55 9.20 -35.40 -37.55
CA TYR A 55 10.36 -36.13 -38.15
C TYR A 55 11.02 -37.11 -37.17
N GLN A 56 10.84 -36.92 -35.85
CA GLN A 56 11.29 -37.88 -34.84
C GLN A 56 10.29 -39.02 -34.62
N GLY A 57 9.12 -38.98 -35.26
CA GLY A 57 8.09 -40.02 -35.15
C GLY A 57 7.53 -40.17 -33.72
N THR A 58 7.36 -41.41 -33.31
CA THR A 58 6.88 -41.70 -31.94
C THR A 58 8.05 -41.66 -30.97
N ILE A 59 7.91 -40.87 -29.91
CA ILE A 59 8.93 -40.63 -28.87
C ILE A 59 8.49 -41.28 -27.55
N ASP A 60 9.40 -42.05 -26.93
CA ASP A 60 9.26 -42.52 -25.55
C ASP A 60 9.80 -41.44 -24.58
N TRP A 61 8.88 -40.53 -24.16
CA TRP A 61 9.22 -39.39 -23.35
C TRP A 61 9.70 -39.74 -21.93
N GLU A 62 9.28 -40.88 -21.36
CA GLU A 62 9.81 -41.36 -20.07
C GLU A 62 11.29 -41.73 -20.20
N SER A 63 11.68 -42.40 -21.30
CA SER A 63 13.09 -42.69 -21.59
C SER A 63 13.88 -41.43 -21.87
N VAL A 64 13.32 -40.44 -22.57
CA VAL A 64 13.93 -39.14 -22.81
C VAL A 64 14.23 -38.41 -21.49
N LYS A 65 13.25 -38.38 -20.57
CA LYS A 65 13.42 -37.79 -19.23
C LYS A 65 14.48 -38.52 -18.42
N ALA A 66 14.42 -39.84 -18.38
CA ALA A 66 15.40 -40.68 -17.70
C ALA A 66 16.81 -40.51 -18.27
N ASP A 67 16.93 -40.13 -19.56
CA ASP A 67 18.20 -39.79 -20.20
C ASP A 67 18.66 -38.35 -19.93
N GLY A 68 17.98 -37.59 -19.00
CA GLY A 68 18.41 -36.29 -18.48
C GLY A 68 18.11 -35.12 -19.40
N ILE A 69 17.07 -35.23 -20.20
CA ILE A 69 16.45 -34.08 -20.89
C ILE A 69 15.36 -33.50 -19.98
N ASP A 70 15.49 -32.23 -19.61
CA ASP A 70 14.55 -31.53 -18.76
C ASP A 70 13.65 -30.58 -19.54
N TYR A 71 14.02 -30.22 -20.75
CA TYR A 71 13.37 -29.21 -21.58
C TYR A 71 13.20 -29.72 -23.02
N ALA A 72 12.02 -29.41 -23.61
CA ALA A 72 11.77 -29.74 -25.02
C ALA A 72 11.03 -28.60 -25.72
N ILE A 73 11.42 -28.30 -26.97
CA ILE A 73 10.74 -27.33 -27.83
C ILE A 73 10.08 -28.10 -28.96
N ILE A 74 8.75 -28.06 -29.05
CA ILE A 74 7.96 -28.93 -29.91
C ILE A 74 7.38 -28.12 -31.06
N ARG A 75 7.58 -28.53 -32.31
CA ARG A 75 6.93 -27.90 -33.45
C ARG A 75 5.43 -28.12 -33.41
N VAL A 76 4.65 -27.04 -33.49
CA VAL A 76 3.19 -27.18 -33.57
C VAL A 76 2.64 -27.02 -34.97
N GLY A 77 3.36 -26.38 -35.86
CA GLY A 77 2.97 -26.19 -37.25
C GLY A 77 3.85 -25.18 -37.97
N GLY A 78 3.39 -24.68 -39.09
CA GLY A 78 4.17 -23.73 -39.87
C GLY A 78 3.44 -23.20 -41.09
N ARG A 79 4.15 -22.35 -41.86
CA ARG A 79 3.78 -21.95 -43.20
C ARG A 79 4.72 -22.58 -44.22
N GLY A 80 4.18 -23.22 -45.25
CA GLY A 80 4.99 -23.80 -46.30
C GLY A 80 5.75 -22.74 -47.10
N TYR A 81 6.98 -23.06 -47.50
CA TYR A 81 7.89 -22.18 -48.23
C TYR A 81 7.60 -22.09 -49.76
N ALA A 82 6.64 -22.88 -50.28
CA ALA A 82 6.14 -22.72 -51.64
C ALA A 82 5.37 -21.42 -51.79
N GLU A 83 5.16 -20.95 -53.01
CA GLU A 83 4.48 -19.68 -53.33
C GLU A 83 3.11 -19.55 -52.66
N SER A 84 2.36 -20.67 -52.57
CA SER A 84 1.05 -20.68 -51.92
C SER A 84 1.07 -20.33 -50.44
N GLY A 85 2.18 -20.51 -49.75
CA GLY A 85 2.32 -20.23 -48.32
C GLY A 85 1.22 -20.82 -47.44
N ARG A 86 0.83 -22.07 -47.69
CA ARG A 86 -0.26 -22.72 -46.96
C ARG A 86 0.17 -23.01 -45.53
N LEU A 87 -0.71 -22.66 -44.57
CA LEU A 87 -0.51 -23.04 -43.17
C LEU A 87 -0.77 -24.53 -42.96
N TYR A 88 0.04 -25.15 -42.09
CA TYR A 88 -0.08 -26.57 -41.72
C TYR A 88 0.14 -26.74 -40.21
N PHE A 89 -0.30 -27.85 -39.67
CA PHE A 89 0.04 -28.31 -38.31
C PHE A 89 1.01 -29.49 -38.40
N ASP A 90 1.76 -29.72 -37.33
CA ASP A 90 2.63 -30.87 -37.17
C ASP A 90 1.82 -32.07 -36.69
N ASP A 91 1.91 -33.22 -37.36
CA ASP A 91 1.03 -34.36 -37.07
C ASP A 91 1.27 -34.99 -35.68
N CYS A 92 2.44 -34.76 -35.06
CA CYS A 92 2.81 -35.34 -33.77
C CYS A 92 2.72 -34.35 -32.60
N TYR A 93 2.35 -33.05 -32.84
CA TYR A 93 2.54 -32.04 -31.81
C TYR A 93 1.71 -32.26 -30.55
N GLN A 94 0.47 -32.73 -30.69
CA GLN A 94 -0.41 -32.95 -29.54
C GLN A 94 0.09 -34.07 -28.64
N ASP A 95 0.47 -35.20 -29.25
CA ASP A 95 1.01 -36.34 -28.52
C ASP A 95 2.36 -35.99 -27.87
N ASN A 96 3.21 -35.25 -28.55
CA ASN A 96 4.49 -34.81 -28.02
C ASN A 96 4.31 -33.85 -26.84
N LEU A 97 3.44 -32.83 -26.94
CA LEU A 97 3.13 -31.90 -25.83
C LEU A 97 2.60 -32.65 -24.61
N HIS A 98 1.61 -33.53 -24.82
CA HIS A 98 0.97 -34.26 -23.74
C HIS A 98 1.95 -35.22 -23.03
N ASN A 99 2.65 -36.04 -23.81
CA ASN A 99 3.52 -37.07 -23.26
C ASN A 99 4.80 -36.51 -22.64
N ALA A 100 5.37 -35.42 -23.19
CA ALA A 100 6.53 -34.74 -22.61
C ALA A 100 6.17 -34.14 -21.22
N LYS A 101 5.02 -33.44 -21.11
CA LYS A 101 4.58 -32.93 -19.81
C LYS A 101 4.28 -34.04 -18.80
N ASN A 102 3.65 -35.13 -19.20
CA ASN A 102 3.40 -36.28 -18.33
C ASN A 102 4.67 -36.92 -17.80
N ALA A 103 5.73 -36.93 -18.60
CA ALA A 103 7.05 -37.40 -18.19
C ALA A 103 7.81 -36.37 -17.31
N GLY A 104 7.23 -35.21 -17.02
CA GLY A 104 7.86 -34.15 -16.23
C GLY A 104 8.93 -33.34 -16.97
N ILE A 105 8.84 -33.28 -18.30
CA ILE A 105 9.67 -32.41 -19.15
C ILE A 105 8.92 -31.08 -19.31
N LYS A 106 9.62 -29.97 -19.11
CA LYS A 106 9.09 -28.64 -19.38
C LYS A 106 9.06 -28.38 -20.88
N VAL A 107 7.93 -27.87 -21.38
CA VAL A 107 7.73 -27.75 -22.84
C VAL A 107 7.55 -26.30 -23.26
N GLY A 108 8.26 -25.96 -24.35
CA GLY A 108 7.99 -24.82 -25.21
C GLY A 108 7.56 -25.28 -26.59
N ILE A 109 7.22 -24.33 -27.44
CA ILE A 109 6.84 -24.66 -28.81
C ILE A 109 7.54 -23.77 -29.83
N TYR A 110 7.65 -24.26 -31.05
CA TYR A 110 8.04 -23.43 -32.17
C TYR A 110 7.08 -23.53 -33.35
N TYR A 111 7.03 -22.45 -34.12
CA TYR A 111 6.24 -22.33 -35.32
C TYR A 111 7.12 -21.95 -36.50
N PHE A 112 7.20 -22.82 -37.52
CA PHE A 112 8.00 -22.59 -38.72
C PHE A 112 7.36 -21.49 -39.57
N SER A 113 8.02 -20.34 -39.69
CA SER A 113 7.52 -19.16 -40.36
C SER A 113 8.12 -18.96 -41.72
N GLN A 114 7.27 -18.59 -42.67
CA GLN A 114 7.64 -18.10 -43.99
C GLN A 114 6.84 -16.82 -44.33
N ALA A 115 6.56 -16.00 -43.34
CA ALA A 115 5.83 -14.77 -43.48
C ALA A 115 6.57 -13.74 -44.34
N ARG A 116 5.89 -13.15 -45.32
CA ARG A 116 6.42 -12.09 -46.20
C ARG A 116 6.04 -10.70 -45.72
N THR A 117 5.01 -10.61 -44.94
CA THR A 117 4.47 -9.35 -44.39
C THR A 117 4.13 -9.52 -42.90
N GLU A 118 4.03 -8.40 -42.18
CA GLU A 118 3.55 -8.39 -40.78
C GLU A 118 2.17 -9.03 -40.65
N SER A 119 1.27 -8.83 -41.62
CA SER A 119 -0.05 -9.46 -41.61
C SER A 119 0.01 -10.98 -41.69
N GLU A 120 0.92 -11.54 -42.48
CA GLU A 120 1.14 -12.98 -42.53
C GLU A 120 1.78 -13.49 -41.23
N ALA A 121 2.70 -12.75 -40.63
CA ALA A 121 3.29 -13.09 -39.33
C ALA A 121 2.25 -13.10 -38.20
N ILE A 122 1.34 -12.13 -38.19
CA ILE A 122 0.19 -12.12 -37.26
C ILE A 122 -0.75 -13.30 -37.50
N GLU A 123 -0.99 -13.66 -38.79
CA GLU A 123 -1.80 -14.84 -39.13
C GLU A 123 -1.13 -16.14 -38.63
N GLU A 124 0.19 -16.27 -38.77
CA GLU A 124 0.96 -17.40 -38.26
C GLU A 124 0.91 -17.50 -36.74
N ALA A 125 1.10 -16.37 -36.02
CA ALA A 125 0.99 -16.32 -34.55
C ALA A 125 -0.42 -16.73 -34.08
N ASN A 126 -1.48 -16.20 -34.72
CA ASN A 126 -2.85 -16.59 -34.40
C ASN A 126 -3.15 -18.06 -34.73
N HIS A 127 -2.55 -18.62 -35.80
CA HIS A 127 -2.67 -20.04 -36.11
C HIS A 127 -1.97 -20.90 -35.06
N CYS A 128 -0.76 -20.51 -34.63
CA CYS A 128 -0.01 -21.13 -33.55
C CYS A 128 -0.84 -21.16 -32.25
N LEU A 129 -1.38 -20.03 -31.83
CA LEU A 129 -2.24 -19.89 -30.64
C LEU A 129 -3.51 -20.75 -30.74
N LYS A 130 -4.10 -20.85 -31.91
CA LYS A 130 -5.26 -21.72 -32.16
C LYS A 130 -4.91 -23.19 -32.04
N LEU A 131 -3.75 -23.64 -32.54
CA LEU A 131 -3.26 -25.00 -32.38
C LEU A 131 -2.98 -25.33 -30.91
N LEU A 132 -2.44 -24.38 -30.17
CA LEU A 132 -2.20 -24.52 -28.72
C LEU A 132 -3.49 -24.62 -27.91
N ASN A 133 -4.56 -23.97 -28.36
CA ASN A 133 -5.92 -24.06 -27.77
C ASN A 133 -5.94 -23.91 -26.24
N ASN A 134 -5.26 -22.88 -25.72
CA ASN A 134 -5.07 -22.60 -24.29
C ASN A 134 -4.34 -23.71 -23.50
N TYR A 135 -3.62 -24.59 -24.16
CA TYR A 135 -2.77 -25.56 -23.48
C TYR A 135 -1.63 -24.80 -22.76
N GLU A 136 -1.47 -25.07 -21.48
CA GLU A 136 -0.41 -24.44 -20.69
C GLU A 136 0.95 -25.01 -21.07
N ILE A 137 1.86 -24.14 -21.52
CA ILE A 137 3.26 -24.43 -21.76
C ILE A 137 4.12 -23.74 -20.71
N ASP A 138 5.29 -24.29 -20.45
CA ASP A 138 6.20 -23.83 -19.39
C ASP A 138 7.24 -22.81 -19.91
N LEU A 139 7.42 -22.73 -21.23
CA LEU A 139 8.52 -22.08 -21.90
C LEU A 139 8.01 -21.22 -23.07
N PRO A 140 8.86 -20.37 -23.70
CA PRO A 140 8.43 -19.47 -24.76
C PRO A 140 7.88 -20.17 -26.01
N ILE A 141 7.13 -19.38 -26.80
CA ILE A 141 6.75 -19.70 -28.18
C ILE A 141 7.75 -19.05 -29.12
N PHE A 142 8.49 -19.86 -29.88
CA PHE A 142 9.50 -19.38 -30.80
C PHE A 142 8.98 -19.28 -32.23
N MET A 143 9.23 -18.13 -32.88
CA MET A 143 9.15 -18.01 -34.32
C MET A 143 10.43 -18.61 -34.93
N ASP A 144 10.32 -19.74 -35.61
CA ASP A 144 11.41 -20.30 -36.42
C ASP A 144 11.38 -19.68 -37.82
N TYR A 145 12.30 -18.74 -38.05
CA TYR A 145 12.29 -17.91 -39.25
C TYR A 145 13.65 -17.99 -39.93
N GLU A 146 13.71 -18.81 -40.98
CA GLU A 146 14.95 -19.11 -41.71
C GLU A 146 14.70 -19.30 -43.21
N HIS A 147 15.78 -19.26 -43.98
CA HIS A 147 15.69 -19.55 -45.41
C HIS A 147 15.40 -21.03 -45.63
N ALA A 148 14.27 -21.29 -46.27
CA ALA A 148 13.87 -22.62 -46.66
C ALA A 148 13.61 -22.65 -48.19
N SER A 149 14.18 -23.60 -48.88
CA SER A 149 14.06 -23.76 -50.32
C SER A 149 14.28 -25.20 -50.73
N ASP A 150 13.75 -25.55 -51.87
CA ASP A 150 14.06 -26.82 -52.57
C ASP A 150 14.33 -26.56 -54.06
N SER A 151 14.52 -27.60 -54.85
CA SER A 151 14.81 -27.50 -56.29
C SER A 151 13.69 -26.83 -57.09
N LEU A 152 12.46 -26.77 -56.59
CA LEU A 152 11.28 -26.22 -57.25
C LEU A 152 10.85 -24.89 -56.66
N ASN A 153 11.17 -24.62 -55.40
CA ASN A 153 10.74 -23.47 -54.64
C ASN A 153 11.93 -22.69 -54.06
N PRO A 154 12.18 -21.46 -54.51
CA PRO A 154 13.33 -20.67 -54.06
C PRO A 154 13.19 -20.13 -52.63
N GLY A 155 12.05 -20.39 -51.96
CA GLY A 155 11.70 -19.87 -50.65
C GLY A 155 10.96 -18.55 -50.73
N ARG A 156 10.07 -18.31 -49.77
CA ARG A 156 9.15 -17.14 -49.75
C ARG A 156 9.83 -15.84 -49.29
N ILE A 157 10.79 -15.95 -48.39
CA ILE A 157 11.38 -14.79 -47.70
C ILE A 157 12.72 -14.34 -48.26
N LYS A 158 13.21 -14.99 -49.34
CA LYS A 158 14.53 -14.76 -49.89
C LYS A 158 14.80 -13.29 -50.28
N ASP A 159 13.84 -12.64 -50.89
CA ASP A 159 14.00 -11.32 -51.46
C ASP A 159 13.50 -10.16 -50.54
N LEU A 160 13.19 -10.49 -49.26
CA LEU A 160 12.80 -9.47 -48.30
C LEU A 160 14.00 -8.68 -47.80
N SER A 161 13.76 -7.41 -47.43
CA SER A 161 14.77 -6.60 -46.75
C SER A 161 14.95 -7.05 -45.28
N ILE A 162 16.08 -6.70 -44.68
CA ILE A 162 16.34 -6.88 -43.26
C ILE A 162 15.21 -6.24 -42.40
N ASP A 163 14.81 -5.01 -42.73
CA ASP A 163 13.76 -4.30 -42.02
C ASP A 163 12.41 -5.04 -42.08
N GLN A 164 12.04 -5.57 -43.27
CA GLN A 164 10.78 -6.31 -43.41
C GLN A 164 10.79 -7.62 -42.62
N ARG A 165 11.91 -8.37 -42.65
CA ARG A 165 12.02 -9.59 -41.84
C ARG A 165 11.97 -9.28 -40.34
N THR A 166 12.64 -8.21 -39.93
CA THR A 166 12.60 -7.76 -38.52
C THR A 166 11.18 -7.35 -38.10
N ALA A 167 10.47 -6.57 -38.94
CA ALA A 167 9.09 -6.19 -38.66
C ALA A 167 8.15 -7.41 -38.57
N ASN A 168 8.34 -8.41 -39.45
CA ASN A 168 7.57 -9.66 -39.42
C ASN A 168 7.82 -10.42 -38.10
N ALA A 169 9.09 -10.57 -37.69
CA ALA A 169 9.44 -11.25 -36.43
C ALA A 169 8.83 -10.55 -35.22
N GLU A 170 8.93 -9.23 -35.16
CA GLU A 170 8.31 -8.45 -34.09
C GLU A 170 6.78 -8.54 -34.10
N ALA A 171 6.14 -8.57 -35.26
CA ALA A 171 4.69 -8.70 -35.37
C ALA A 171 4.20 -10.06 -34.82
N PHE A 172 4.92 -11.13 -35.13
CA PHE A 172 4.67 -12.46 -34.55
C PHE A 172 4.82 -12.42 -33.04
N CYS A 173 5.99 -12.00 -32.53
CA CYS A 173 6.31 -12.00 -31.11
C CYS A 173 5.34 -11.12 -30.31
N ARG A 174 5.01 -9.90 -30.77
CA ARG A 174 4.01 -9.04 -30.12
C ARG A 174 2.62 -9.68 -30.05
N THR A 175 2.23 -10.44 -31.08
CA THR A 175 0.93 -11.15 -31.09
C THR A 175 0.90 -12.25 -30.04
N ILE A 176 1.99 -13.00 -29.91
CA ILE A 176 2.17 -14.03 -28.87
C ILE A 176 2.12 -13.41 -27.47
N GLU A 177 2.90 -12.34 -27.22
CA GLU A 177 2.94 -11.65 -25.92
C GLU A 177 1.58 -11.04 -25.54
N SER A 178 0.85 -10.49 -26.51
CA SER A 178 -0.48 -9.94 -26.29
C SER A 178 -1.52 -10.99 -25.87
N SER A 179 -1.21 -12.27 -26.10
CA SER A 179 -2.04 -13.42 -25.69
C SER A 179 -1.58 -14.06 -24.37
N GLY A 180 -0.62 -13.42 -23.68
CA GLY A 180 -0.15 -13.85 -22.36
C GLY A 180 0.98 -14.90 -22.36
N TYR A 181 1.54 -15.25 -23.52
CA TYR A 181 2.67 -16.16 -23.62
C TYR A 181 3.98 -15.38 -23.79
N GLU A 182 5.08 -15.99 -23.36
CA GLU A 182 6.41 -15.48 -23.64
C GLU A 182 6.80 -15.78 -25.09
N ALA A 183 7.39 -14.81 -25.79
CA ALA A 183 7.81 -14.96 -27.18
C ALA A 183 9.34 -15.11 -27.32
N GLY A 184 9.76 -15.84 -28.33
CA GLY A 184 11.15 -15.99 -28.71
C GLY A 184 11.32 -16.05 -30.23
N PHE A 185 12.57 -15.95 -30.64
CA PHE A 185 12.96 -15.97 -32.04
C PHE A 185 14.10 -16.98 -32.26
N TYR A 186 13.89 -17.91 -33.18
CA TYR A 186 14.90 -18.86 -33.61
C TYR A 186 15.35 -18.56 -35.02
N SER A 187 16.66 -18.66 -35.21
CA SER A 187 17.28 -18.83 -36.54
C SER A 187 18.71 -19.30 -36.42
N ASN A 188 19.33 -19.66 -37.59
CA ASN A 188 20.75 -19.92 -37.61
C ASN A 188 21.59 -18.64 -37.50
N LEU A 189 22.87 -18.81 -37.08
CA LEU A 189 23.79 -17.71 -36.84
C LEU A 189 23.94 -16.75 -38.02
N LEU A 190 24.01 -17.26 -39.24
CA LEU A 190 24.22 -16.44 -40.44
C LEU A 190 22.97 -15.58 -40.76
N PHE A 191 21.78 -16.10 -40.49
CA PHE A 191 20.54 -15.37 -40.66
C PHE A 191 20.43 -14.26 -39.61
N LEU A 192 20.74 -14.56 -38.36
CA LEU A 192 20.75 -13.57 -37.26
C LEU A 192 21.72 -12.41 -37.52
N ARG A 193 22.88 -12.69 -38.11
CA ARG A 193 23.89 -11.66 -38.42
C ARG A 193 23.60 -10.84 -39.68
N ASN A 194 23.08 -11.48 -40.73
CA ASN A 194 23.11 -10.91 -42.07
C ASN A 194 21.72 -10.68 -42.69
N SER A 195 20.69 -11.33 -42.15
CA SER A 195 19.38 -11.36 -42.81
C SER A 195 18.28 -10.69 -42.01
N ILE A 196 18.51 -10.40 -40.72
CA ILE A 196 17.55 -9.73 -39.81
C ILE A 196 18.34 -8.80 -38.88
N ASN A 197 17.66 -7.88 -38.21
CA ASN A 197 18.29 -7.07 -37.17
C ASN A 197 18.30 -7.86 -35.83
N GLY A 198 19.33 -8.69 -35.66
CA GLY A 198 19.49 -9.56 -34.48
C GLY A 198 19.67 -8.79 -33.17
N ASP A 199 20.33 -7.60 -33.20
CA ASP A 199 20.53 -6.75 -32.02
C ASP A 199 19.17 -6.29 -31.47
N ARG A 200 18.30 -5.79 -32.34
CA ARG A 200 16.97 -5.30 -31.96
C ARG A 200 16.06 -6.43 -31.44
N LEU A 201 16.19 -7.63 -31.97
CA LEU A 201 15.43 -8.78 -31.48
C LEU A 201 15.94 -9.27 -30.14
N SER A 202 17.28 -9.35 -29.94
CA SER A 202 17.86 -9.80 -28.67
C SER A 202 17.63 -8.84 -27.50
N ASP A 203 17.42 -7.54 -27.78
CA ASP A 203 17.02 -6.57 -26.75
C ASP A 203 15.61 -6.80 -26.22
N SER A 204 14.74 -7.48 -26.98
CA SER A 204 13.31 -7.57 -26.70
C SER A 204 12.79 -8.98 -26.47
N TYR A 205 13.39 -9.99 -27.07
CA TYR A 205 12.89 -11.36 -27.11
C TYR A 205 13.97 -12.39 -26.76
N ASN A 206 13.56 -13.59 -26.38
CA ASN A 206 14.46 -14.72 -26.19
C ASN A 206 15.01 -15.20 -27.52
N ILE A 207 16.32 -15.21 -27.65
CA ILE A 207 16.98 -15.71 -28.88
C ILE A 207 17.38 -17.17 -28.71
N TRP A 208 17.00 -17.99 -29.67
CA TRP A 208 17.44 -19.35 -29.85
C TRP A 208 18.28 -19.41 -31.13
N VAL A 209 19.58 -19.56 -30.96
CA VAL A 209 20.56 -19.55 -32.06
C VAL A 209 21.00 -20.95 -32.45
N ALA A 210 20.92 -21.27 -33.72
CA ALA A 210 21.53 -22.51 -34.25
C ALA A 210 22.94 -22.25 -34.80
N GLN A 211 23.88 -22.95 -34.23
CA GLN A 211 25.25 -23.00 -34.74
C GLN A 211 25.88 -24.38 -34.41
N PHE A 212 26.01 -25.23 -35.41
CA PHE A 212 26.56 -26.58 -35.25
C PHE A 212 28.08 -26.50 -35.22
N SER A 213 28.63 -26.19 -34.07
CA SER A 213 30.06 -26.05 -33.81
C SER A 213 30.36 -26.25 -32.32
N ASN A 214 31.63 -26.32 -31.95
CA ASN A 214 32.05 -26.53 -30.56
C ASN A 214 31.94 -25.27 -29.69
N ASN A 215 31.51 -24.15 -30.26
CA ASN A 215 31.21 -22.92 -29.56
C ASN A 215 30.14 -22.11 -30.30
N CYS A 216 29.36 -21.29 -29.56
CA CYS A 216 28.48 -20.32 -30.16
C CYS A 216 29.19 -18.97 -30.23
N SER A 217 29.29 -18.42 -31.44
CA SER A 217 29.96 -17.15 -31.71
C SER A 217 29.00 -15.98 -31.95
N TYR A 218 27.71 -16.15 -31.63
CA TYR A 218 26.74 -15.04 -31.65
C TYR A 218 27.10 -14.01 -30.57
N GLU A 219 27.15 -12.76 -30.96
CA GLU A 219 27.70 -11.68 -30.14
C GLU A 219 26.70 -11.10 -29.13
N ASN A 220 25.39 -11.25 -29.40
CA ASN A 220 24.33 -10.73 -28.54
C ASN A 220 23.87 -11.79 -27.53
N ASP A 221 23.02 -11.37 -26.57
CA ASP A 221 22.39 -12.28 -25.62
C ASP A 221 21.52 -13.32 -26.36
N TYR A 222 21.64 -14.58 -25.96
CA TYR A 222 20.78 -15.66 -26.40
C TYR A 222 20.43 -16.58 -25.24
N SER A 223 19.28 -17.18 -25.32
CA SER A 223 18.77 -18.04 -24.25
C SER A 223 19.04 -19.51 -24.51
N ILE A 224 19.08 -19.87 -25.77
CA ILE A 224 19.25 -21.25 -26.19
C ILE A 224 20.27 -21.30 -27.35
N TRP A 225 21.11 -22.30 -27.29
CA TRP A 225 22.04 -22.64 -28.37
C TRP A 225 21.79 -24.06 -28.86
N GLN A 226 21.22 -24.18 -30.08
CA GLN A 226 21.15 -25.44 -30.80
C GLN A 226 22.55 -25.78 -31.36
N TYR A 227 23.22 -26.73 -30.71
CA TYR A 227 24.62 -27.01 -30.98
C TYR A 227 24.84 -28.21 -31.93
N SER A 228 23.82 -29.05 -32.11
CA SER A 228 23.91 -30.25 -32.96
C SER A 228 22.55 -30.64 -33.52
N SER A 229 22.52 -31.14 -34.76
CA SER A 229 21.35 -31.76 -35.38
C SER A 229 21.50 -33.30 -35.52
N THR A 230 22.49 -33.88 -34.85
CA THR A 230 22.82 -35.31 -34.97
C THR A 230 22.97 -35.99 -33.62
N GLY A 231 22.32 -35.44 -32.59
CA GLY A 231 22.35 -36.02 -31.26
C GLY A 231 21.63 -37.35 -31.16
N THR A 232 22.04 -38.17 -30.19
CA THR A 232 21.40 -39.43 -29.85
C THR A 232 20.86 -39.39 -28.45
N VAL A 233 19.54 -39.49 -28.30
CA VAL A 233 18.81 -39.43 -27.01
C VAL A 233 17.98 -40.71 -26.86
N LYS A 234 18.05 -41.37 -25.70
CA LYS A 234 17.22 -42.56 -25.45
C LYS A 234 15.74 -42.19 -25.51
N GLY A 235 14.95 -43.04 -26.16
CA GLY A 235 13.55 -42.80 -26.38
C GLY A 235 13.23 -42.17 -27.74
N ILE A 236 14.25 -41.71 -28.50
CA ILE A 236 14.11 -41.18 -29.85
C ILE A 236 14.85 -42.07 -30.84
N SER A 237 14.19 -42.40 -31.95
CA SER A 237 14.81 -43.19 -33.02
C SER A 237 15.44 -42.25 -34.05
N GLY A 238 16.76 -42.39 -34.27
CA GLY A 238 17.52 -41.57 -35.21
C GLY A 238 18.08 -40.31 -34.54
N ASN A 239 18.37 -39.32 -35.36
CA ASN A 239 18.97 -38.06 -34.92
C ASN A 239 17.92 -37.12 -34.33
N VAL A 240 18.35 -36.34 -33.34
CA VAL A 240 17.56 -35.28 -32.74
C VAL A 240 18.42 -34.04 -32.56
N ASP A 241 17.79 -32.87 -32.69
CA ASP A 241 18.40 -31.58 -32.44
C ASP A 241 18.63 -31.42 -30.93
N CYS A 242 19.85 -31.00 -30.56
CA CYS A 242 20.28 -30.86 -29.17
C CYS A 242 20.64 -29.42 -28.87
N ASP A 243 20.17 -28.97 -27.72
CA ASP A 243 20.25 -27.59 -27.25
C ASP A 243 20.86 -27.48 -25.87
N PHE A 244 21.61 -26.41 -25.66
CA PHE A 244 21.92 -25.89 -24.33
C PHE A 244 20.98 -24.73 -24.00
N TRP A 245 20.27 -24.86 -22.89
CA TRP A 245 19.42 -23.80 -22.36
C TRP A 245 20.11 -23.12 -21.19
N TYR A 246 20.33 -21.80 -21.30
CA TYR A 246 21.02 -20.99 -20.29
C TYR A 246 20.02 -20.36 -19.34
N LEU A 247 19.80 -20.98 -18.17
CA LEU A 247 18.87 -20.53 -17.16
C LEU A 247 19.56 -19.57 -16.20
N LYS A 248 18.99 -18.39 -16.02
CA LYS A 248 19.50 -17.35 -15.10
C LYS A 248 18.94 -17.58 -13.71
N ASN A 249 19.79 -17.60 -12.66
CA ASN A 249 19.33 -17.72 -11.29
C ASN A 249 18.89 -16.34 -10.78
N ILE A 250 17.60 -16.22 -10.39
CA ILE A 250 17.01 -14.97 -9.88
C ILE A 250 17.65 -14.54 -8.56
N GLU A 251 18.19 -15.47 -7.78
CA GLU A 251 18.86 -15.20 -6.51
C GLU A 251 20.05 -14.25 -6.67
N SER A 252 20.79 -14.36 -7.80
CA SER A 252 21.94 -13.53 -8.12
C SER A 252 21.60 -12.13 -8.63
N LEU A 253 20.34 -11.88 -9.00
CA LEU A 253 19.91 -10.61 -9.57
C LEU A 253 19.64 -9.55 -8.50
N ASN A 254 19.83 -8.29 -8.89
CA ASN A 254 19.50 -7.17 -8.02
C ASN A 254 17.98 -6.97 -8.03
N ALA A 255 17.36 -7.11 -6.87
CA ALA A 255 15.93 -6.93 -6.68
C ALA A 255 15.68 -5.95 -5.53
N GLU A 256 14.75 -5.02 -5.73
CA GLU A 256 14.42 -3.98 -4.76
C GLU A 256 12.91 -3.93 -4.52
N LEU A 257 12.51 -3.60 -3.30
CA LEU A 257 11.12 -3.33 -2.94
C LEU A 257 10.82 -1.83 -3.09
N SER A 258 9.61 -1.49 -3.50
CA SER A 258 9.15 -0.09 -3.59
C SER A 258 9.16 0.63 -2.23
N TYR A 259 9.14 -0.11 -1.12
CA TYR A 259 9.37 0.37 0.23
C TYR A 259 9.90 -0.77 1.12
N LEU A 260 10.72 -0.41 2.12
CA LEU A 260 11.29 -1.34 3.11
C LEU A 260 10.58 -1.26 4.47
N SER A 261 9.71 -0.28 4.64
CA SER A 261 8.94 -0.08 5.87
C SER A 261 7.62 0.62 5.55
N VAL A 262 6.55 0.21 6.22
CA VAL A 262 5.20 0.79 6.07
C VAL A 262 4.46 0.71 7.40
N GLU A 263 3.54 1.64 7.67
CA GLU A 263 2.71 1.59 8.87
C GLU A 263 1.58 0.57 8.73
N TYR A 264 1.25 -0.05 9.87
CA TYR A 264 0.11 -0.95 9.98
C TYR A 264 -1.22 -0.17 9.86
N ASP A 265 -2.13 -0.66 9.01
CA ASP A 265 -3.48 -0.12 8.84
C ASP A 265 -4.56 -1.22 8.77
N GLY A 266 -4.20 -2.46 9.12
CA GLY A 266 -5.09 -3.62 9.07
C GLY A 266 -5.25 -4.25 7.69
N THR A 267 -4.58 -3.73 6.65
CA THR A 267 -4.64 -4.27 5.29
C THR A 267 -3.35 -5.01 4.90
N GLU A 268 -3.46 -5.91 3.90
CA GLU A 268 -2.27 -6.56 3.33
C GLU A 268 -1.31 -5.55 2.70
N LYS A 269 -0.02 -5.72 2.95
CA LYS A 269 1.08 -4.92 2.40
C LYS A 269 1.79 -5.69 1.30
N LYS A 270 1.81 -5.11 0.10
CA LYS A 270 2.40 -5.73 -1.11
C LYS A 270 3.32 -4.72 -1.80
N PRO A 271 4.55 -4.51 -1.28
CA PRO A 271 5.53 -3.65 -1.95
C PRO A 271 5.85 -4.19 -3.34
N LYS A 272 5.80 -3.33 -4.35
CA LYS A 272 6.16 -3.74 -5.71
C LYS A 272 7.63 -4.16 -5.76
N VAL A 273 7.89 -5.33 -6.34
CA VAL A 273 9.24 -5.81 -6.62
C VAL A 273 9.72 -5.20 -7.95
N ASN A 274 10.91 -4.66 -7.95
CA ASN A 274 11.60 -4.15 -9.12
C ASN A 274 12.89 -4.93 -9.35
N ILE A 275 12.97 -5.62 -10.49
CA ILE A 275 14.19 -6.26 -10.99
C ILE A 275 14.46 -5.66 -12.37
N PRO A 276 15.63 -5.01 -12.60
CA PRO A 276 15.90 -4.36 -13.88
C PRO A 276 15.73 -5.31 -15.05
N LYS A 277 15.02 -4.87 -16.09
CA LYS A 277 14.70 -5.59 -17.33
C LYS A 277 13.73 -6.78 -17.19
N LEU A 278 13.34 -7.20 -15.98
CA LEU A 278 12.40 -8.29 -15.76
C LEU A 278 10.98 -7.79 -15.54
N LYS A 279 10.00 -8.62 -15.90
CA LYS A 279 8.56 -8.34 -15.72
C LYS A 279 7.94 -9.42 -14.82
N GLU A 280 7.21 -8.97 -13.78
CA GLU A 280 6.40 -9.86 -12.97
C GLU A 280 5.28 -10.50 -13.81
N GLY A 281 5.02 -11.78 -13.56
CA GLY A 281 4.07 -12.60 -14.32
C GLY A 281 4.68 -13.25 -15.58
N ARG A 282 5.86 -12.79 -16.06
CA ARG A 282 6.61 -13.37 -17.18
C ARG A 282 7.91 -14.02 -16.71
N ASP A 283 8.78 -13.24 -16.06
CA ASP A 283 10.12 -13.65 -15.67
C ASP A 283 10.19 -14.11 -14.22
N PHE A 284 9.26 -13.66 -13.39
CA PHE A 284 9.13 -14.04 -11.99
C PHE A 284 7.69 -13.83 -11.47
N THR A 285 7.39 -14.50 -10.37
CA THR A 285 6.18 -14.28 -9.57
C THR A 285 6.57 -13.82 -8.17
N VAL A 286 5.66 -13.15 -7.46
CA VAL A 286 5.88 -12.71 -6.08
C VAL A 286 4.79 -13.27 -5.19
N GLN A 287 5.20 -13.90 -4.09
CA GLN A 287 4.34 -14.33 -3.00
C GLN A 287 4.72 -13.55 -1.75
N TYR A 288 3.73 -13.11 -0.96
CA TYR A 288 3.97 -12.38 0.28
C TYR A 288 3.64 -13.23 1.48
N GLU A 289 4.48 -13.15 2.52
CA GLU A 289 4.25 -13.82 3.80
C GLU A 289 4.31 -12.82 4.95
N ASN A 290 3.48 -13.06 5.98
CA ASN A 290 3.36 -12.22 7.19
C ASN A 290 3.03 -10.75 6.90
N ASN A 291 2.43 -10.46 5.76
CA ASN A 291 2.29 -9.11 5.20
C ASN A 291 1.03 -8.36 5.67
N THR A 292 0.39 -8.81 6.75
CA THR A 292 -0.84 -8.18 7.28
C THR A 292 -0.66 -7.61 8.68
N ASN A 293 0.18 -8.21 9.52
CA ASN A 293 0.35 -7.81 10.92
C ASN A 293 1.66 -7.05 11.16
N VAL A 294 1.73 -6.32 12.25
CA VAL A 294 2.95 -5.65 12.72
C VAL A 294 4.08 -6.68 12.87
N GLY A 295 5.25 -6.35 12.34
CA GLY A 295 6.44 -7.19 12.37
C GLY A 295 7.16 -7.26 11.04
N MET A 296 8.09 -8.22 10.93
CA MET A 296 8.81 -8.47 9.68
C MET A 296 7.94 -9.30 8.74
N ALA A 297 7.86 -8.87 7.49
CA ALA A 297 7.16 -9.51 6.40
C ALA A 297 8.12 -9.78 5.25
N SER A 298 7.80 -10.72 4.37
CA SER A 298 8.63 -11.05 3.23
C SER A 298 7.88 -11.05 1.90
N ALA A 299 8.62 -10.70 0.85
CA ALA A 299 8.27 -10.90 -0.54
C ALA A 299 9.17 -12.00 -1.12
N ILE A 300 8.60 -13.16 -1.42
CA ILE A 300 9.28 -14.31 -1.98
C ILE A 300 9.15 -14.24 -3.50
N ILE A 301 10.26 -14.00 -4.17
CA ILE A 301 10.37 -13.87 -5.62
C ILE A 301 10.78 -15.23 -6.17
N LYS A 302 9.97 -15.79 -7.04
CA LYS A 302 10.24 -17.07 -7.69
C LYS A 302 10.43 -16.87 -9.18
N GLY A 303 11.56 -17.33 -9.71
CA GLY A 303 11.85 -17.27 -11.13
C GLY A 303 10.90 -18.15 -11.94
N CYS A 304 10.53 -17.71 -13.15
CA CYS A 304 9.78 -18.48 -14.14
C CYS A 304 10.33 -18.21 -15.55
N GLY A 305 9.88 -18.98 -16.55
CA GLY A 305 10.41 -18.89 -17.91
C GLY A 305 11.92 -19.16 -17.95
N MET A 306 12.69 -18.17 -18.33
CA MET A 306 14.15 -18.22 -18.41
C MET A 306 14.86 -18.07 -17.06
N TYR A 307 14.12 -17.83 -15.99
CA TYR A 307 14.66 -17.62 -14.65
C TYR A 307 14.26 -18.75 -13.73
N ILE A 308 15.18 -19.15 -12.85
CA ILE A 308 14.98 -20.21 -11.85
C ILE A 308 15.43 -19.71 -10.48
N GLY A 309 15.12 -20.50 -9.45
CA GLY A 309 15.47 -20.19 -8.06
C GLY A 309 14.47 -19.25 -7.40
N GLU A 310 14.75 -18.94 -6.14
CA GLU A 310 13.92 -18.10 -5.28
C GLU A 310 14.78 -17.06 -4.58
N LYS A 311 14.22 -15.85 -4.36
CA LYS A 311 14.87 -14.79 -3.60
C LYS A 311 13.87 -14.18 -2.65
N GLU A 312 14.25 -14.09 -1.37
CA GLU A 312 13.46 -13.44 -0.34
C GLU A 312 13.95 -12.02 -0.12
N LEU A 313 13.01 -11.07 -0.08
CA LEU A 313 13.23 -9.69 0.34
C LEU A 313 12.35 -9.39 1.55
N ILE A 314 12.94 -8.77 2.57
CA ILE A 314 12.27 -8.49 3.84
C ILE A 314 11.88 -7.02 3.91
N PHE A 315 10.69 -6.75 4.46
CA PHE A 315 10.22 -5.41 4.81
C PHE A 315 9.53 -5.42 6.17
N GLU A 316 9.41 -4.25 6.79
CA GLU A 316 8.85 -4.09 8.12
C GLU A 316 7.46 -3.45 8.07
N ILE A 317 6.49 -4.04 8.76
CA ILE A 317 5.20 -3.41 9.07
C ILE A 317 5.30 -2.86 10.49
N LYS A 318 5.39 -1.55 10.62
CA LYS A 318 5.54 -0.85 11.90
C LYS A 318 4.21 -0.64 12.57
N GLU A 319 4.22 -0.73 13.89
CA GLU A 319 3.09 -0.24 14.67
C GLU A 319 2.85 1.25 14.38
N ARG A 320 1.60 1.62 14.20
CA ARG A 320 1.22 3.01 13.96
C ARG A 320 1.44 3.81 15.23
N GLU A 321 2.17 4.90 15.13
CA GLU A 321 2.33 5.80 16.27
C GLU A 321 0.98 6.34 16.72
N SER A 322 0.74 6.33 18.03
CA SER A 322 -0.46 6.87 18.66
C SER A 322 -0.10 7.67 19.91
N GLY A 323 -1.11 8.29 20.50
CA GLY A 323 -0.94 9.07 21.73
C GLY A 323 -0.19 10.38 21.53
N ILE A 324 0.49 10.78 22.57
CA ILE A 324 1.20 12.07 22.65
C ILE A 324 2.32 12.18 21.59
N ASN A 325 3.04 11.11 21.30
CA ASN A 325 4.13 11.12 20.33
C ASN A 325 3.61 11.30 18.91
N ALA A 326 2.52 10.64 18.54
CA ALA A 326 1.87 10.86 17.25
C ALA A 326 1.37 12.30 17.09
N LEU A 327 0.77 12.87 18.12
CA LEU A 327 0.23 14.23 18.07
C LEU A 327 1.33 15.29 17.91
N PHE A 328 2.36 15.22 18.75
CA PHE A 328 3.40 16.24 18.81
C PHE A 328 4.57 15.98 17.85
N SER A 329 4.83 14.73 17.50
CA SER A 329 6.06 14.34 16.76
C SER A 329 7.30 14.88 17.48
N ALA A 330 8.12 15.67 16.81
CA ALA A 330 9.30 16.33 17.42
C ALA A 330 9.00 17.71 18.06
N ASN A 331 7.75 18.20 18.00
CA ASN A 331 7.41 19.53 18.49
C ASN A 331 7.09 19.50 19.99
N THR A 332 7.39 20.60 20.68
CA THR A 332 6.98 20.82 22.07
C THR A 332 5.70 21.64 22.16
N LYS A 333 5.37 22.39 21.13
CA LYS A 333 4.14 23.19 21.04
C LYS A 333 3.45 23.01 19.69
N ILE A 334 2.15 22.85 19.72
CA ILE A 334 1.28 22.80 18.54
C ILE A 334 0.11 23.76 18.74
N ARG A 335 -0.33 24.38 17.65
CA ARG A 335 -1.53 25.22 17.63
C ARG A 335 -2.59 24.58 16.75
N ILE A 336 -3.81 24.51 17.27
CA ILE A 336 -4.97 23.95 16.59
C ILE A 336 -6.01 25.06 16.47
N ASN A 337 -6.15 25.63 15.27
CA ASN A 337 -7.14 26.68 15.01
C ASN A 337 -7.60 26.68 13.55
N GLY A 338 -8.85 27.01 13.33
CA GLY A 338 -9.45 27.38 12.06
C GLY A 338 -9.77 28.87 12.02
N ASP A 339 -10.33 29.35 10.93
CA ASP A 339 -10.84 30.71 10.81
C ASP A 339 -12.13 30.89 11.62
N THR A 340 -12.84 29.80 11.86
CA THR A 340 -14.07 29.74 12.67
C THR A 340 -13.97 28.62 13.72
N ARG A 341 -14.85 28.67 14.74
CA ARG A 341 -15.01 27.60 15.74
C ARG A 341 -15.34 26.23 15.09
N TYR A 342 -16.06 26.25 13.98
CA TYR A 342 -16.48 25.06 13.25
C TYR A 342 -15.26 24.39 12.60
N GLU A 343 -14.40 25.16 11.96
CA GLU A 343 -13.12 24.67 11.42
C GLU A 343 -12.15 24.26 12.53
N THR A 344 -12.09 25.02 13.64
CA THR A 344 -11.29 24.64 14.81
C THR A 344 -11.72 23.25 15.31
N SER A 345 -13.03 22.97 15.37
CA SER A 345 -13.54 21.67 15.82
C SER A 345 -13.14 20.52 14.88
N MET A 346 -13.14 20.74 13.56
CA MET A 346 -12.69 19.76 12.56
C MET A 346 -11.18 19.52 12.66
N LYS A 347 -10.35 20.57 12.81
CA LYS A 347 -8.90 20.43 13.01
C LYS A 347 -8.54 19.77 14.34
N THR A 348 -9.37 19.99 15.37
CA THR A 348 -9.24 19.27 16.65
C THR A 348 -9.56 17.79 16.48
N ALA A 349 -10.56 17.46 15.67
CA ALA A 349 -10.87 16.07 15.32
C ALA A 349 -9.75 15.42 14.49
N ASP A 350 -9.12 16.14 13.55
CA ASP A 350 -7.94 15.63 12.83
C ASP A 350 -6.77 15.35 13.78
N SER A 351 -6.56 16.22 14.77
CA SER A 351 -5.56 16.03 15.81
C SER A 351 -5.89 14.84 16.72
N LEU A 352 -7.17 14.65 17.06
CA LEU A 352 -7.65 13.47 17.78
C LEU A 352 -7.45 12.19 16.96
N LYS A 353 -7.79 12.22 15.68
CA LYS A 353 -7.57 11.08 14.76
C LYS A 353 -6.09 10.67 14.74
N LYS A 354 -5.19 11.65 14.66
CA LYS A 354 -3.75 11.44 14.71
C LYS A 354 -3.30 10.84 16.07
N SER A 355 -3.80 11.36 17.20
CA SER A 355 -3.47 10.83 18.51
C SER A 355 -4.03 9.44 18.77
N LEU A 356 -5.17 9.07 18.16
CA LEU A 356 -5.75 7.74 18.25
C LEU A 356 -5.08 6.74 17.29
N GLY A 357 -4.29 7.20 16.33
CA GLY A 357 -3.68 6.35 15.30
C GLY A 357 -4.71 5.73 14.35
N VAL A 358 -5.80 6.43 14.03
CA VAL A 358 -6.86 5.94 13.15
C VAL A 358 -7.01 6.81 11.90
N ASP A 359 -7.48 6.25 10.80
CA ASP A 359 -7.75 7.01 9.57
C ASP A 359 -9.15 7.61 9.56
N LYS A 360 -10.11 6.89 10.14
CA LYS A 360 -11.51 7.30 10.26
C LYS A 360 -12.06 7.02 11.65
N PHE A 361 -13.09 7.75 12.02
CA PHE A 361 -13.82 7.52 13.26
C PHE A 361 -14.96 6.51 13.03
N ASN A 362 -15.19 5.62 13.98
CA ASN A 362 -16.41 4.81 14.03
C ASN A 362 -17.61 5.60 14.53
N THR A 363 -17.35 6.66 15.30
CA THR A 363 -18.38 7.50 15.91
C THR A 363 -17.94 8.95 15.91
N VAL A 364 -18.87 9.87 15.65
CA VAL A 364 -18.69 11.32 15.84
C VAL A 364 -19.86 11.90 16.58
N ILE A 365 -19.63 12.99 17.29
CA ILE A 365 -20.64 13.73 18.05
C ILE A 365 -20.75 15.13 17.44
N VAL A 366 -21.96 15.54 17.10
CA VAL A 366 -22.26 16.86 16.54
C VAL A 366 -23.06 17.66 17.57
N ALA A 367 -22.59 18.87 17.88
CA ALA A 367 -23.25 19.77 18.83
C ALA A 367 -23.33 21.20 18.27
N TYR A 368 -24.29 21.98 18.72
CA TYR A 368 -24.43 23.37 18.32
C TYR A 368 -23.25 24.21 18.80
N GLY A 369 -22.67 25.00 17.89
CA GLY A 369 -21.45 25.75 18.16
C GLY A 369 -21.65 27.10 18.87
N ASP A 370 -22.87 27.64 18.91
CA ASP A 370 -23.15 28.95 19.55
C ASP A 370 -23.67 28.81 20.99
N ASP A 371 -23.81 27.58 21.50
CA ASP A 371 -24.06 27.30 22.94
C ASP A 371 -23.12 26.15 23.39
N TYR A 372 -22.76 26.18 24.67
CA TYR A 372 -21.78 25.27 25.25
C TYR A 372 -22.38 24.02 25.91
N ALA A 373 -23.64 24.09 26.34
CA ALA A 373 -24.21 23.12 27.26
C ALA A 373 -24.25 21.68 26.67
N ASP A 374 -24.73 21.56 25.45
CA ASP A 374 -24.86 20.25 24.78
C ASP A 374 -23.49 19.66 24.43
N ALA A 375 -22.55 20.46 23.92
CA ALA A 375 -21.20 20.03 23.60
C ALA A 375 -20.43 19.51 24.83
N LEU A 376 -20.46 20.27 25.94
CA LEU A 376 -19.78 19.88 27.18
C LEU A 376 -20.42 18.64 27.84
N SER A 377 -21.74 18.50 27.74
CA SER A 377 -22.47 17.29 28.15
C SER A 377 -21.99 16.04 27.36
N GLY A 378 -21.63 16.23 26.11
CA GLY A 378 -21.17 15.16 25.21
C GLY A 378 -19.76 14.62 25.50
N SER A 379 -18.96 15.26 26.34
CA SER A 379 -17.54 14.91 26.55
C SER A 379 -17.33 13.46 27.03
N TYR A 380 -18.17 12.98 27.95
CA TYR A 380 -18.12 11.63 28.46
C TYR A 380 -18.57 10.58 27.40
N LEU A 381 -19.60 10.91 26.62
CA LEU A 381 -20.05 10.10 25.49
C LEU A 381 -18.94 10.01 24.42
N ALA A 382 -18.23 11.12 24.18
CA ALA A 382 -17.08 11.17 23.27
C ALA A 382 -15.95 10.25 23.73
N LYS A 383 -15.59 10.29 25.02
CA LYS A 383 -14.62 9.37 25.63
C LYS A 383 -14.98 7.91 25.40
N LYS A 384 -16.24 7.54 25.68
CA LYS A 384 -16.71 6.15 25.58
C LYS A 384 -16.59 5.58 24.16
N ASN A 385 -16.64 6.45 23.17
CA ASN A 385 -16.66 6.06 21.76
C ASN A 385 -15.37 6.45 21.01
N ASN A 386 -14.33 6.98 21.68
CA ASN A 386 -13.15 7.57 21.05
C ASN A 386 -13.54 8.56 19.93
N ALA A 387 -14.55 9.37 20.17
CA ALA A 387 -15.20 10.21 19.18
C ALA A 387 -14.81 11.69 19.33
N PRO A 388 -14.69 12.46 18.24
CA PRO A 388 -14.58 13.91 18.28
C PRO A 388 -15.93 14.55 18.61
N ILE A 389 -15.88 15.80 19.11
CA ILE A 389 -17.02 16.71 19.16
C ILE A 389 -16.85 17.72 18.04
N LEU A 390 -17.75 17.69 17.08
CA LEU A 390 -17.80 18.57 15.91
C LEU A 390 -18.88 19.61 16.11
N LEU A 391 -18.59 20.88 15.81
CA LEU A 391 -19.51 21.97 15.98
C LEU A 391 -20.26 22.29 14.69
N ILE A 392 -21.54 22.69 14.83
CA ILE A 392 -22.43 23.03 13.73
C ILE A 392 -23.25 24.28 14.00
N ASP A 393 -23.56 24.99 12.91
CA ASP A 393 -24.67 25.92 12.77
C ASP A 393 -25.33 25.77 11.39
N SER A 394 -26.34 26.55 11.09
CA SER A 394 -27.05 26.47 9.80
C SER A 394 -26.19 26.82 8.57
N ALA A 395 -25.14 27.64 8.75
CA ALA A 395 -24.25 28.07 7.66
C ALA A 395 -23.20 27.03 7.34
N HIS A 396 -22.82 26.18 8.30
CA HIS A 396 -21.71 25.22 8.17
C HIS A 396 -22.18 23.76 7.98
N GLU A 397 -23.49 23.49 7.81
CA GLU A 397 -24.03 22.14 7.59
C GLU A 397 -23.34 21.39 6.43
N SER A 398 -23.14 22.06 5.30
CA SER A 398 -22.53 21.41 4.11
C SER A 398 -21.06 21.09 4.31
N ALA A 399 -20.30 21.98 4.95
CA ALA A 399 -18.89 21.75 5.24
C ALA A 399 -18.71 20.58 6.22
N LEU A 400 -19.53 20.56 7.27
CA LEU A 400 -19.49 19.48 8.26
C LEU A 400 -19.92 18.13 7.68
N LYS A 401 -20.95 18.12 6.81
CA LYS A 401 -21.35 16.89 6.11
C LYS A 401 -20.21 16.31 5.29
N ASN A 402 -19.51 17.12 4.50
CA ASN A 402 -18.38 16.68 3.70
C ASN A 402 -17.27 16.11 4.61
N TYR A 403 -16.97 16.79 5.72
CA TYR A 403 -15.99 16.30 6.69
C TYR A 403 -16.39 14.93 7.26
N ILE A 404 -17.66 14.72 7.61
CA ILE A 404 -18.17 13.44 8.12
C ILE A 404 -18.07 12.35 7.07
N ASP A 405 -18.45 12.63 5.82
CA ASP A 405 -18.35 11.65 4.71
C ASP A 405 -16.91 11.17 4.48
N GLU A 406 -15.93 12.05 4.63
CA GLU A 406 -14.52 11.74 4.44
C GLU A 406 -13.88 11.03 5.64
N ASN A 407 -14.28 11.36 6.85
CA ASN A 407 -13.57 11.02 8.09
C ASN A 407 -14.32 10.05 9.02
N VAL A 408 -15.50 9.57 8.64
CA VAL A 408 -16.26 8.55 9.39
C VAL A 408 -16.36 7.28 8.56
N GLU A 409 -16.26 6.13 9.23
CA GLU A 409 -16.42 4.83 8.57
C GLU A 409 -17.83 4.68 7.99
N PRO A 410 -17.99 4.03 6.83
CA PRO A 410 -19.30 3.73 6.27
C PRO A 410 -20.18 2.97 7.27
N GLY A 411 -21.40 3.49 7.54
CA GLY A 411 -22.29 2.93 8.56
C GLY A 411 -21.93 3.31 10.01
N GLY A 412 -20.90 4.11 10.21
CA GLY A 412 -20.52 4.63 11.53
C GLY A 412 -21.65 5.43 12.20
N THR A 413 -21.49 5.70 13.49
CA THR A 413 -22.53 6.37 14.30
C THR A 413 -22.32 7.89 14.35
N VAL A 414 -23.37 8.65 14.12
CA VAL A 414 -23.38 10.11 14.29
C VAL A 414 -24.39 10.47 15.38
N TYR A 415 -23.89 10.93 16.53
CA TYR A 415 -24.73 11.50 17.57
C TYR A 415 -25.01 12.97 17.29
N LEU A 416 -26.27 13.37 17.32
CA LEU A 416 -26.71 14.78 17.23
C LEU A 416 -27.19 15.24 18.60
N LEU A 417 -26.42 16.13 19.22
CA LEU A 417 -26.77 16.67 20.54
C LEU A 417 -27.65 17.91 20.39
N GLY A 418 -28.79 17.90 21.07
CA GLY A 418 -29.80 18.97 21.05
C GLY A 418 -30.98 18.70 20.12
N GLY A 419 -31.99 19.55 20.26
CA GLY A 419 -33.23 19.48 19.49
C GLY A 419 -33.07 19.97 18.05
N VAL A 420 -34.15 19.84 17.24
CA VAL A 420 -34.18 20.28 15.83
C VAL A 420 -33.99 21.78 15.64
N GLY A 421 -34.16 22.56 16.69
CA GLY A 421 -33.94 24.02 16.68
C GLY A 421 -32.45 24.41 16.66
N VAL A 422 -31.55 23.53 17.05
CA VAL A 422 -30.09 23.78 17.12
C VAL A 422 -29.31 22.93 16.12
N VAL A 423 -29.73 21.69 15.89
CA VAL A 423 -29.21 20.83 14.80
C VAL A 423 -30.37 20.46 13.89
N SER A 424 -30.41 21.01 12.69
CA SER A 424 -31.59 20.95 11.81
C SER A 424 -31.97 19.50 11.39
N GLN A 425 -33.28 19.29 11.15
CA GLN A 425 -33.77 18.03 10.57
C GLN A 425 -33.22 17.81 9.16
N ARG A 426 -32.93 18.89 8.41
CA ARG A 426 -32.34 18.83 7.10
C ARG A 426 -30.93 18.22 7.17
N PHE A 427 -30.11 18.65 8.12
CA PHE A 427 -28.78 18.10 8.33
C PHE A 427 -28.86 16.61 8.73
N GLU A 428 -29.73 16.26 9.68
CA GLU A 428 -29.94 14.86 10.07
C GLU A 428 -30.31 13.97 8.88
N ASN A 429 -31.26 14.42 8.05
CA ASN A 429 -31.68 13.67 6.85
C ASN A 429 -30.56 13.53 5.81
N SER A 430 -29.58 14.42 5.79
CA SER A 430 -28.44 14.37 4.88
C SER A 430 -27.41 13.28 5.23
N LEU A 431 -27.47 12.71 6.43
CA LEU A 431 -26.55 11.71 6.97
C LEU A 431 -27.02 10.26 6.74
N SER A 432 -27.75 10.01 5.69
CA SER A 432 -28.40 8.71 5.39
C SER A 432 -27.44 7.50 5.29
N ASN A 433 -26.15 7.74 5.10
CA ASN A 433 -25.11 6.70 5.02
C ASN A 433 -24.59 6.27 6.40
N PHE A 434 -25.08 6.87 7.48
CA PHE A 434 -24.62 6.67 8.86
C PHE A 434 -25.75 6.25 9.78
N ALA A 435 -25.40 5.65 10.91
CA ALA A 435 -26.35 5.38 11.99
C ALA A 435 -26.54 6.65 12.83
N VAL A 436 -27.61 7.41 12.58
CA VAL A 436 -27.85 8.68 13.26
C VAL A 436 -28.66 8.48 14.54
N LYS A 437 -28.18 9.04 15.64
CA LYS A 437 -28.88 9.06 16.93
C LYS A 437 -29.00 10.49 17.47
N ARG A 438 -30.22 11.00 17.60
CA ARG A 438 -30.46 12.31 18.21
C ARG A 438 -30.68 12.20 19.72
N LEU A 439 -29.92 12.99 20.47
CA LEU A 439 -30.02 13.13 21.92
C LEU A 439 -30.37 14.60 22.24
N GLY A 440 -31.65 14.94 22.20
CA GLY A 440 -32.17 16.29 22.44
C GLY A 440 -33.35 16.30 23.40
N GLY A 441 -33.34 17.22 24.36
CA GLY A 441 -34.41 17.49 25.30
C GLY A 441 -35.14 18.81 25.00
N ILE A 442 -36.08 19.17 25.86
CA ILE A 442 -36.77 20.47 25.81
C ILE A 442 -35.88 21.60 26.31
N ASP A 443 -34.88 21.27 27.12
CA ASP A 443 -33.86 22.18 27.63
C ASP A 443 -32.50 21.46 27.78
N ARG A 444 -31.48 22.22 28.21
CA ARG A 444 -30.11 21.71 28.43
C ARG A 444 -30.00 20.62 29.51
N TYR A 445 -30.90 20.65 30.51
CA TYR A 445 -30.90 19.64 31.57
C TYR A 445 -31.45 18.31 31.06
N GLU A 446 -32.54 18.32 30.31
CA GLU A 446 -33.10 17.11 29.71
C GLU A 446 -32.14 16.54 28.64
N THR A 447 -31.52 17.40 27.80
CA THR A 447 -30.47 16.97 26.84
C THR A 447 -29.32 16.28 27.57
N ASN A 448 -28.78 16.89 28.64
CA ASN A 448 -27.71 16.33 29.44
C ASN A 448 -28.08 14.95 30.03
N LEU A 449 -29.30 14.81 30.59
CA LEU A 449 -29.78 13.54 31.13
C LEU A 449 -29.91 12.45 30.06
N LYS A 450 -30.34 12.78 28.84
CA LYS A 450 -30.41 11.84 27.72
C LYS A 450 -29.02 11.39 27.29
N ILE A 451 -28.06 12.31 27.24
CA ILE A 451 -26.65 12.01 26.94
C ILE A 451 -26.06 11.08 28.02
N LEU A 452 -26.31 11.39 29.30
CA LEU A 452 -25.81 10.55 30.40
C LEU A 452 -26.44 9.16 30.42
N ARG A 453 -27.73 9.02 30.05
CA ARG A 453 -28.38 7.70 29.91
C ARG A 453 -27.79 6.89 28.77
N GLU A 454 -27.49 7.51 27.62
CA GLU A 454 -26.86 6.85 26.47
C GLU A 454 -25.42 6.43 26.79
N ALA A 455 -24.63 7.32 27.44
CA ALA A 455 -23.23 7.03 27.79
C ALA A 455 -23.08 6.07 28.99
N GLY A 456 -24.13 5.96 29.83
CA GLY A 456 -24.02 5.41 31.16
C GLY A 456 -23.38 6.43 32.14
N LEU A 457 -23.56 6.24 33.44
CA LEU A 457 -22.98 7.14 34.45
C LEU A 457 -21.59 6.74 34.93
N GLY A 458 -21.10 5.54 34.52
CA GLY A 458 -19.90 4.96 35.13
C GLY A 458 -20.15 4.54 36.60
N ASP A 459 -19.13 4.03 37.24
CA ASP A 459 -19.27 3.40 38.57
C ASP A 459 -18.58 4.20 39.69
N ASP A 460 -17.68 5.15 39.36
CA ASP A 460 -16.79 5.75 40.34
C ASP A 460 -17.20 7.18 40.75
N LYS A 461 -17.27 8.08 39.81
CA LYS A 461 -17.32 9.53 40.06
C LYS A 461 -18.34 10.23 39.15
N LEU A 462 -19.05 11.22 39.68
CA LEU A 462 -19.90 12.12 38.91
C LEU A 462 -19.49 13.54 39.20
N LEU A 463 -19.27 14.35 38.16
CA LEU A 463 -18.97 15.77 38.26
C LEU A 463 -20.26 16.56 38.10
N LEU A 464 -20.44 17.59 38.94
CA LEU A 464 -21.57 18.51 38.86
C LEU A 464 -21.03 19.89 38.50
N CYS A 465 -21.50 20.42 37.38
CA CYS A 465 -21.13 21.72 36.87
C CYS A 465 -22.38 22.60 36.69
N SER A 466 -22.22 23.92 36.78
CA SER A 466 -23.31 24.85 36.50
C SER A 466 -23.75 24.75 35.03
N ALA A 467 -25.07 24.70 34.83
CA ALA A 467 -25.65 24.78 33.49
C ALA A 467 -25.55 26.18 32.86
N TRP A 468 -25.15 27.21 33.62
CA TRP A 468 -25.11 28.61 33.23
C TRP A 468 -23.71 29.23 33.20
N SER A 469 -22.65 28.37 33.38
CA SER A 469 -21.24 28.75 33.27
C SER A 469 -20.49 27.69 32.52
N PHE A 470 -19.75 28.08 31.47
CA PHE A 470 -19.00 27.14 30.62
C PHE A 470 -17.63 26.77 31.20
N ALA A 471 -17.00 27.71 31.92
CA ALA A 471 -15.58 27.61 32.25
C ALA A 471 -15.23 26.36 33.07
N ASP A 472 -16.03 26.10 34.12
CA ASP A 472 -15.82 24.96 35.00
C ASP A 472 -16.10 23.62 34.28
N SER A 473 -17.19 23.57 33.49
CA SER A 473 -17.53 22.40 32.66
C SER A 473 -16.48 22.12 31.59
N LEU A 474 -15.85 23.17 31.06
CA LEU A 474 -14.81 23.06 30.05
C LEU A 474 -13.56 22.36 30.63
N SER A 475 -13.10 22.80 31.81
CA SER A 475 -12.00 22.13 32.52
C SER A 475 -12.36 20.70 32.90
N ALA A 476 -13.59 20.45 33.33
CA ALA A 476 -14.09 19.12 33.67
C ALA A 476 -14.15 18.16 32.47
N SER A 477 -14.33 18.66 31.24
CA SER A 477 -14.50 17.86 30.03
C SER A 477 -13.30 16.95 29.73
N ALA A 478 -12.10 17.36 30.15
CA ALA A 478 -10.86 16.60 29.98
C ALA A 478 -10.64 15.51 31.05
N THR A 479 -11.45 15.48 32.11
CA THR A 479 -11.28 14.47 33.19
C THR A 479 -11.77 13.08 32.82
N GLY A 480 -12.57 12.98 31.74
CA GLY A 480 -13.17 11.73 31.32
C GLY A 480 -14.21 11.15 32.25
N ASN A 481 -14.78 11.99 33.14
CA ASN A 481 -15.87 11.63 34.03
C ASN A 481 -17.20 12.18 33.51
N PRO A 482 -18.36 11.54 33.84
CA PRO A 482 -19.65 12.07 33.45
C PRO A 482 -19.93 13.42 34.14
N ILE A 483 -20.55 14.36 33.39
CA ILE A 483 -20.86 15.71 33.87
C ILE A 483 -22.36 15.86 33.94
N LEU A 484 -22.91 16.09 35.16
CA LEU A 484 -24.30 16.47 35.39
C LEU A 484 -24.40 18.01 35.46
N LEU A 485 -25.12 18.60 34.53
CA LEU A 485 -25.38 20.03 34.54
C LEU A 485 -26.46 20.34 35.56
N VAL A 486 -26.19 21.25 36.49
CA VAL A 486 -27.13 21.62 37.55
C VAL A 486 -27.48 23.10 37.52
N GLY A 487 -28.70 23.41 37.95
CA GLY A 487 -29.18 24.77 38.24
C GLY A 487 -29.07 25.11 39.70
N ASN A 488 -30.06 25.86 40.20
CA ASN A 488 -30.10 26.24 41.62
C ASN A 488 -30.53 25.09 42.54
N SER A 489 -31.21 24.07 42.00
CA SER A 489 -31.63 22.86 42.71
C SER A 489 -31.60 21.66 41.79
N LEU A 490 -31.53 20.45 42.33
CA LEU A 490 -31.67 19.22 41.54
C LEU A 490 -33.12 19.03 41.11
N SER A 491 -33.33 18.68 39.85
CA SER A 491 -34.64 18.29 39.35
C SER A 491 -35.06 16.92 39.88
N LYS A 492 -36.35 16.59 39.70
CA LYS A 492 -36.84 15.25 40.04
C LYS A 492 -36.12 14.15 39.28
N GLU A 493 -35.95 14.35 37.97
CA GLU A 493 -35.29 13.42 37.07
C GLU A 493 -33.81 13.26 37.41
N GLN A 494 -33.11 14.35 37.78
CA GLN A 494 -31.71 14.28 38.27
C GLN A 494 -31.64 13.51 39.60
N THR A 495 -32.59 13.74 40.48
CA THR A 495 -32.68 13.01 41.75
C THR A 495 -32.91 11.49 41.54
N GLU A 496 -33.73 11.13 40.58
CA GLU A 496 -34.00 9.72 40.23
C GLU A 496 -32.74 9.01 39.66
N ILE A 497 -32.01 9.67 38.77
CA ILE A 497 -30.75 9.15 38.23
C ILE A 497 -29.71 8.95 39.33
N LEU A 498 -29.54 9.90 40.24
CA LEU A 498 -28.62 9.80 41.38
C LEU A 498 -28.98 8.64 42.33
N LYS A 499 -30.27 8.41 42.56
CA LYS A 499 -30.76 7.28 43.38
C LYS A 499 -30.52 5.91 42.72
N ALA A 500 -30.63 5.87 41.38
CA ALA A 500 -30.49 4.64 40.62
C ALA A 500 -29.03 4.30 40.32
N SER A 501 -28.09 5.21 40.57
CA SER A 501 -26.65 5.00 40.31
C SER A 501 -25.95 4.41 41.52
N ASP A 502 -24.87 3.64 41.26
CA ASP A 502 -23.96 3.12 42.29
C ASP A 502 -22.82 4.08 42.64
N ILE A 503 -22.85 5.31 42.08
CA ILE A 503 -21.84 6.34 42.33
C ILE A 503 -21.81 6.72 43.82
N LYS A 504 -20.62 6.73 44.41
CA LYS A 504 -20.37 7.06 45.80
C LYS A 504 -19.55 8.34 46.01
N LYS A 505 -18.95 8.88 44.94
CA LYS A 505 -18.13 10.09 44.97
C LYS A 505 -18.64 11.14 43.99
N TYR A 506 -18.95 12.32 44.50
CA TYR A 506 -19.47 13.44 43.75
C TYR A 506 -18.53 14.63 43.84
N TYR A 507 -18.20 15.22 42.70
CA TYR A 507 -17.38 16.42 42.64
C TYR A 507 -18.20 17.60 42.15
N ILE A 508 -18.19 18.67 42.91
CA ILE A 508 -18.75 19.95 42.49
C ILE A 508 -17.63 20.79 41.92
N ILE A 509 -17.70 21.10 40.64
CA ILE A 509 -16.68 21.90 39.95
C ILE A 509 -17.16 23.34 39.91
N GLY A 510 -16.37 24.23 40.53
CA GLY A 510 -16.66 25.64 40.68
C GLY A 510 -17.09 26.08 42.07
N GLY A 511 -16.96 27.37 42.33
CA GLY A 511 -17.29 28.00 43.62
C GLY A 511 -18.78 28.04 43.96
N GLU A 512 -19.12 28.46 45.19
CA GLU A 512 -20.50 28.52 45.67
C GLU A 512 -21.36 29.53 44.87
N GLY A 513 -20.74 30.53 44.23
CA GLY A 513 -21.42 31.47 43.35
C GLY A 513 -21.96 30.86 42.04
N VAL A 514 -21.43 29.69 41.59
CA VAL A 514 -21.87 29.01 40.35
C VAL A 514 -22.63 27.73 40.63
N VAL A 515 -22.24 26.95 41.65
CA VAL A 515 -23.00 25.78 42.16
C VAL A 515 -23.20 25.96 43.66
N ASN A 516 -24.41 26.30 44.05
CA ASN A 516 -24.72 26.73 45.42
C ASN A 516 -24.60 25.60 46.46
N HIS A 517 -24.58 26.00 47.76
CA HIS A 517 -24.41 25.07 48.88
C HIS A 517 -25.59 24.08 49.02
N GLU A 518 -26.81 24.43 48.60
CA GLU A 518 -27.97 23.53 48.70
C GLU A 518 -27.83 22.29 47.78
N ILE A 519 -27.17 22.43 46.59
CA ILE A 519 -26.80 21.29 45.75
C ILE A 519 -25.84 20.38 46.53
N GLN A 520 -24.78 20.93 47.11
CA GLN A 520 -23.82 20.17 47.91
C GLN A 520 -24.47 19.41 49.07
N LYS A 521 -25.36 20.08 49.80
CA LYS A 521 -26.11 19.47 50.90
C LYS A 521 -27.03 18.34 50.40
N SER A 522 -27.67 18.53 49.27
CA SER A 522 -28.56 17.55 48.64
C SER A 522 -27.84 16.29 48.19
N LEU A 523 -26.58 16.40 47.76
CA LEU A 523 -25.75 15.26 47.30
C LEU A 523 -25.21 14.39 48.43
N ARG A 524 -24.97 14.96 49.64
CA ARG A 524 -24.39 14.22 50.77
C ARG A 524 -25.16 12.97 51.17
N LYS A 525 -26.46 12.89 50.86
CA LYS A 525 -27.30 11.71 51.10
C LYS A 525 -27.06 10.55 50.14
N TYR A 526 -26.33 10.80 49.01
CA TYR A 526 -26.03 9.79 47.99
C TYR A 526 -24.57 9.30 48.09
N GLY A 527 -23.66 10.14 48.64
CA GLY A 527 -22.26 9.75 48.82
C GLY A 527 -21.35 10.88 49.28
N LYS A 528 -20.04 10.68 49.20
CA LYS A 528 -19.03 11.68 49.51
C LYS A 528 -19.05 12.81 48.49
N VAL A 529 -19.06 14.04 48.96
CA VAL A 529 -19.11 15.24 48.12
C VAL A 529 -17.89 16.10 48.38
N GLU A 530 -17.12 16.33 47.32
CA GLU A 530 -15.97 17.24 47.33
C GLU A 530 -16.21 18.42 46.39
N ARG A 531 -15.67 19.58 46.75
CA ARG A 531 -15.73 20.78 45.88
C ARG A 531 -14.33 21.09 45.39
N VAL A 532 -14.20 21.27 44.04
CA VAL A 532 -12.98 21.66 43.37
C VAL A 532 -13.20 23.03 42.73
N SER A 533 -12.51 24.05 43.22
CA SER A 533 -12.69 25.43 42.76
C SER A 533 -11.49 26.31 43.12
N GLY A 534 -11.27 27.36 42.37
CA GLY A 534 -10.43 28.52 42.70
C GLY A 534 -11.25 29.80 42.81
N LEU A 535 -10.59 30.95 43.01
CA LEU A 535 -11.21 32.24 43.03
C LEU A 535 -11.63 32.71 41.62
N THR A 536 -10.88 32.28 40.63
CA THR A 536 -11.11 32.54 39.20
C THR A 536 -11.32 31.26 38.42
N ARG A 537 -11.79 31.37 37.16
CA ARG A 537 -11.87 30.22 36.23
C ARG A 537 -10.51 29.60 35.93
N TYR A 538 -9.48 30.41 35.90
CA TYR A 538 -8.10 29.97 35.69
C TYR A 538 -7.58 29.11 36.84
N GLU A 539 -7.77 29.60 38.08
CA GLU A 539 -7.46 28.80 39.28
C GLU A 539 -8.33 27.56 39.40
N THR A 540 -9.62 27.61 39.03
CA THR A 540 -10.49 26.43 39.01
C THR A 540 -9.98 25.39 38.01
N SER A 541 -9.52 25.80 36.83
CA SER A 541 -8.99 24.87 35.82
C SER A 541 -7.73 24.15 36.35
N VAL A 542 -6.85 24.85 37.05
CA VAL A 542 -5.66 24.27 37.69
C VAL A 542 -6.05 23.38 38.88
N ALA A 543 -7.07 23.78 39.67
CA ALA A 543 -7.58 22.92 40.74
C ALA A 543 -8.14 21.59 40.22
N VAL A 544 -8.88 21.62 39.11
CA VAL A 544 -9.34 20.40 38.40
C VAL A 544 -8.15 19.57 37.91
N ALA A 545 -7.14 20.21 37.34
CA ALA A 545 -5.94 19.51 36.89
C ALA A 545 -5.20 18.83 38.06
N ASN A 546 -5.03 19.50 39.18
CA ASN A 546 -4.41 18.93 40.39
C ASN A 546 -5.22 17.75 40.98
N GLU A 547 -6.55 17.79 40.95
CA GLU A 547 -7.41 16.74 41.52
C GLU A 547 -7.47 15.49 40.62
N PHE A 548 -7.41 15.64 39.29
CA PHE A 548 -7.67 14.54 38.34
C PHE A 548 -6.45 14.08 37.56
N PHE A 549 -5.33 14.82 37.60
CA PHE A 549 -4.07 14.52 36.91
C PHE A 549 -2.87 14.53 37.87
N ASP A 550 -3.08 14.04 39.10
CA ASP A 550 -2.10 14.03 40.20
C ASP A 550 -0.89 13.14 39.94
N TYR A 551 -0.96 12.21 39.00
CA TYR A 551 0.16 11.35 38.58
C TYR A 551 1.10 12.01 37.56
N GLY A 552 0.86 13.27 37.20
CA GLY A 552 1.61 13.99 36.19
C GLY A 552 0.99 13.85 34.79
N ALA A 553 1.41 14.72 33.90
CA ALA A 553 1.03 14.69 32.49
C ALA A 553 2.24 15.13 31.64
N ASP A 554 2.47 14.48 30.53
CA ASP A 554 3.56 14.84 29.61
C ASP A 554 3.22 16.07 28.74
N ALA A 555 1.93 16.41 28.64
CA ALA A 555 1.44 17.56 27.89
C ALA A 555 0.26 18.24 28.62
N GLY A 556 -0.02 19.48 28.25
CA GLY A 556 -1.24 20.19 28.60
C GLY A 556 -1.98 20.73 27.39
N VAL A 557 -3.29 20.84 27.51
CA VAL A 557 -4.15 21.48 26.50
C VAL A 557 -4.55 22.84 27.01
N LEU A 558 -4.22 23.91 26.26
CA LEU A 558 -4.58 25.29 26.60
C LEU A 558 -5.78 25.75 25.78
N VAL A 559 -6.77 26.33 26.44
CA VAL A 559 -7.93 26.94 25.79
C VAL A 559 -8.19 28.32 26.35
N TYR A 560 -8.82 29.20 25.54
CA TYR A 560 -9.12 30.54 25.94
C TYR A 560 -10.23 30.58 27.00
N GLY A 561 -9.93 31.20 28.15
CA GLY A 561 -10.82 31.18 29.30
C GLY A 561 -11.96 32.19 29.27
N GLU A 562 -11.89 33.26 28.47
CA GLU A 562 -12.92 34.32 28.44
C GLU A 562 -14.12 33.95 27.55
N ASN A 563 -13.94 32.97 26.64
CA ASN A 563 -15.02 32.48 25.78
C ASN A 563 -14.85 30.96 25.55
N PHE A 564 -15.92 30.27 25.13
CA PHE A 564 -15.97 28.80 25.05
C PHE A 564 -15.66 28.17 23.68
N PRO A 565 -15.80 28.87 22.54
CA PRO A 565 -15.97 28.19 21.25
C PRO A 565 -14.92 27.17 20.89
N ASP A 566 -13.65 27.56 20.94
CA ASP A 566 -12.55 26.66 20.53
C ASP A 566 -12.31 25.52 21.54
N GLY A 567 -12.71 25.75 22.80
CA GLY A 567 -12.56 24.75 23.87
C GLY A 567 -13.59 23.61 23.83
N LEU A 568 -14.76 23.81 23.19
CA LEU A 568 -15.86 22.82 23.21
C LEU A 568 -15.46 21.45 22.60
N SER A 569 -14.53 21.42 21.68
CA SER A 569 -14.01 20.19 21.04
C SER A 569 -12.74 19.65 21.72
N ALA A 570 -12.18 20.35 22.72
CA ALA A 570 -10.89 20.05 23.32
C ALA A 570 -10.86 18.80 24.21
N GLY A 571 -11.96 18.51 24.90
CA GLY A 571 -12.04 17.43 25.90
C GLY A 571 -11.60 16.06 25.36
N PRO A 572 -12.16 15.56 24.26
CA PRO A 572 -11.74 14.28 23.67
C PRO A 572 -10.25 14.22 23.28
N LEU A 573 -9.70 15.32 22.74
CA LEU A 573 -8.27 15.40 22.39
C LEU A 573 -7.40 15.34 23.65
N ALA A 574 -7.74 16.13 24.68
CA ALA A 574 -7.03 16.13 25.95
C ALA A 574 -7.00 14.73 26.57
N LEU A 575 -8.14 14.03 26.55
CA LEU A 575 -8.26 12.64 27.04
C LEU A 575 -7.39 11.68 26.26
N SER A 576 -7.31 11.80 24.94
CA SER A 576 -6.54 10.87 24.09
C SER A 576 -5.02 10.90 24.36
N ILE A 577 -4.54 12.01 24.94
CA ILE A 577 -3.13 12.20 25.32
C ILE A 577 -2.95 12.31 26.85
N SER A 578 -3.97 11.95 27.64
CA SER A 578 -3.97 12.02 29.10
C SER A 578 -3.53 13.38 29.66
N ALA A 579 -3.96 14.48 29.02
CA ALA A 579 -3.55 15.83 29.35
C ALA A 579 -4.66 16.61 30.07
N PRO A 580 -4.33 17.44 31.09
CA PRO A 580 -5.26 18.40 31.63
C PRO A 580 -5.62 19.49 30.62
N LEU A 581 -6.83 20.02 30.74
CA LEU A 581 -7.29 21.20 30.01
C LEU A 581 -7.24 22.42 30.94
N ILE A 582 -6.35 23.35 30.60
CA ILE A 582 -6.10 24.55 31.42
C ILE A 582 -6.62 25.77 30.67
N LEU A 583 -7.40 26.60 31.40
CA LEU A 583 -7.88 27.86 30.89
C LEU A 583 -6.80 28.94 31.02
N VAL A 584 -6.63 29.73 29.96
CA VAL A 584 -5.68 30.84 29.91
C VAL A 584 -6.25 32.03 29.15
N SER A 585 -5.65 33.20 29.36
CA SER A 585 -5.79 34.35 28.47
C SER A 585 -4.42 34.97 28.22
N ASN A 586 -4.34 36.03 27.43
CA ASN A 586 -3.07 36.76 27.25
C ASN A 586 -2.58 37.45 28.53
N TYR A 587 -3.42 37.58 29.54
CA TYR A 587 -3.14 38.28 30.81
C TYR A 587 -3.08 37.32 32.00
N ASP A 588 -3.72 36.16 31.90
CA ASP A 588 -3.83 35.17 32.98
C ASP A 588 -3.18 33.86 32.59
N THR A 589 -1.85 33.86 32.63
CA THR A 589 -0.99 32.69 32.29
C THR A 589 -0.24 32.14 33.50
N VAL A 590 -0.17 32.89 34.59
CA VAL A 590 0.65 32.58 35.77
C VAL A 590 0.26 31.23 36.38
N TYR A 591 -1.02 30.98 36.59
CA TYR A 591 -1.47 29.72 37.19
C TYR A 591 -1.14 28.49 36.33
N ALA A 592 -1.26 28.64 34.99
CA ALA A 592 -0.89 27.62 34.07
C ALA A 592 0.65 27.36 34.09
N SER A 593 1.46 28.44 34.10
CA SER A 593 2.92 28.36 34.16
C SER A 593 3.38 27.67 35.45
N GLU A 594 2.85 28.06 36.60
CA GLU A 594 3.16 27.41 37.88
C GLU A 594 2.80 25.93 37.88
N TYR A 595 1.62 25.57 37.36
CA TYR A 595 1.19 24.17 37.26
C TYR A 595 2.10 23.38 36.35
N PHE A 596 2.43 23.88 35.14
CA PHE A 596 3.32 23.22 34.19
C PHE A 596 4.72 23.02 34.77
N SER A 597 5.26 24.03 35.41
CA SER A 597 6.57 23.96 36.08
C SER A 597 6.58 22.90 37.19
N ASN A 598 5.57 22.91 38.08
CA ASN A 598 5.44 21.98 39.19
C ASN A 598 5.28 20.51 38.74
N MET A 599 4.56 20.28 37.64
CA MET A 599 4.30 18.95 37.07
C MET A 599 5.35 18.52 36.04
N GLY A 600 6.28 19.42 35.65
CA GLY A 600 7.30 19.13 34.67
C GLY A 600 6.78 18.97 33.23
N ILE A 601 5.63 19.58 32.92
CA ILE A 601 4.99 19.53 31.59
C ILE A 601 5.79 20.36 30.59
N LYS A 602 6.19 19.74 29.47
CA LYS A 602 7.02 20.38 28.44
C LYS A 602 6.36 20.45 27.05
N ARG A 603 5.14 19.95 26.92
CA ARG A 603 4.40 19.92 25.65
C ARG A 603 3.05 20.59 25.79
N VAL A 604 2.67 21.40 24.80
CA VAL A 604 1.41 22.17 24.78
C VAL A 604 0.69 22.02 23.46
N ALA A 605 -0.60 21.69 23.54
CA ALA A 605 -1.55 21.89 22.45
C ALA A 605 -2.45 23.10 22.79
N ALA A 606 -2.30 24.20 22.06
CA ALA A 606 -3.11 25.40 22.22
C ALA A 606 -4.25 25.42 21.19
N LEU A 607 -5.51 25.48 21.65
CA LEU A 607 -6.69 25.59 20.80
C LEU A 607 -7.13 27.05 20.70
N GLY A 608 -7.31 27.50 19.47
CA GLY A 608 -7.64 28.86 19.12
C GLY A 608 -6.51 29.69 18.54
N GLY A 609 -6.87 30.78 17.89
CA GLY A 609 -5.94 31.64 17.18
C GLY A 609 -4.97 32.42 18.08
N PRO A 610 -3.87 32.99 17.54
CA PRO A 610 -2.86 33.72 18.31
C PRO A 610 -3.37 35.04 18.92
N THR A 611 -4.51 35.55 18.48
CA THR A 611 -5.18 36.70 19.09
C THR A 611 -5.81 36.36 20.44
N LEU A 612 -6.21 35.08 20.64
CA LEU A 612 -6.81 34.60 21.89
C LEU A 612 -5.74 34.12 22.88
N ILE A 613 -4.80 33.34 22.41
CA ILE A 613 -3.66 32.82 23.18
C ILE A 613 -2.41 33.10 22.36
N SER A 614 -1.64 34.11 22.72
CA SER A 614 -0.43 34.50 21.97
C SER A 614 0.70 33.45 22.08
N ASP A 615 1.58 33.43 21.12
CA ASP A 615 2.75 32.53 21.18
C ASP A 615 3.65 32.90 22.37
N ASN A 616 3.75 34.19 22.72
CA ASN A 616 4.46 34.65 23.92
C ASN A 616 3.83 34.08 25.20
N SER A 617 2.51 33.99 25.27
CA SER A 617 1.81 33.39 26.42
C SER A 617 2.11 31.89 26.54
N ILE A 618 2.17 31.19 25.41
CA ILE A 618 2.54 29.76 25.37
C ILE A 618 4.01 29.57 25.80
N ASP A 619 4.91 30.41 25.29
CA ASP A 619 6.33 30.34 25.63
C ASP A 619 6.58 30.63 27.11
N PHE A 620 5.85 31.60 27.69
CA PHE A 620 5.88 31.89 29.14
C PHE A 620 5.40 30.70 29.98
N ILE A 621 4.37 30.00 29.54
CA ILE A 621 3.83 28.83 30.25
C ILE A 621 4.82 27.65 30.23
N LEU A 622 5.59 27.50 29.16
CA LEU A 622 6.58 26.43 29.00
C LEU A 622 7.95 26.76 29.60
N SER A 623 8.20 28.03 29.99
CA SER A 623 9.48 28.47 30.58
C SER A 623 9.56 28.14 32.08
#